data_018294c622a37c799e853977ba275585
#
_entry.id   018294c622a37c799e853977ba275585
#
_cell.length_a   1.000
_cell.length_b   1.000
_cell.length_c   1.000
_cell.angle_alpha   90.00
_cell.angle_beta   90.00
_cell.angle_gamma   90.00
#
_symmetry.space_group_name_H-M   'P 1'
#
loop_
_entity.id
_entity.type
_entity.pdbx_description
1 polymer ?
#
loop_
_entity_poly.entity_id
_entity_poly.type
_entity_poly.pdbx_seq_one_letter_code
_entity_poly.pdbx_strand_id
1 'polypeptide(L)'
;MAIDTNFSDDIKQNQILQIWFSSSFPIGSFAYSHGLEAMIDNKYIKDEKDILKCIDVLTNHGTLKNDFIYIKETYEGYELNDIVLANAASKERYFETISLGKSFSKILKETWGFDLEPNLSYPICIGKAGLYFKIPFDKLITFYFQSFIYNALFFGKKPLLAPSTFYRLQKKYFVS
;
A
#
# COMPACT_ATOMS: atom_id res chain seq x y z
N MET A 1 -19.01 -34.02 3.27
CA MET A 1 -19.20 -32.70 2.61
C MET A 1 -17.80 -32.18 2.32
N ALA A 2 -17.32 -32.28 1.10
CA ALA A 2 -15.99 -31.77 0.74
C ALA A 2 -16.08 -30.24 0.78
N ILE A 3 -15.28 -29.60 1.64
CA ILE A 3 -15.13 -28.16 1.64
C ILE A 3 -14.43 -27.81 0.33
N ASP A 4 -15.04 -26.93 -0.46
CA ASP A 4 -14.47 -26.46 -1.71
C ASP A 4 -13.07 -25.88 -1.41
N THR A 5 -12.04 -26.48 -1.99
CA THR A 5 -10.64 -26.08 -1.77
C THR A 5 -10.39 -24.64 -2.20
N ASN A 6 -11.11 -24.16 -3.20
CA ASN A 6 -11.03 -22.78 -3.67
C ASN A 6 -11.54 -21.79 -2.60
N PHE A 7 -12.60 -22.11 -1.88
CA PHE A 7 -13.12 -21.28 -0.80
C PHE A 7 -12.14 -21.17 0.37
N SER A 8 -11.43 -22.26 0.69
CA SER A 8 -10.39 -22.25 1.73
C SER A 8 -9.20 -21.36 1.36
N ASP A 9 -8.76 -21.37 0.11
CA ASP A 9 -7.63 -20.55 -0.34
C ASP A 9 -7.99 -19.07 -0.41
N ASP A 10 -9.20 -18.75 -0.85
CA ASP A 10 -9.72 -17.36 -0.84
C ASP A 10 -9.74 -16.75 0.56
N ILE A 11 -10.21 -17.51 1.55
CA ILE A 11 -10.21 -17.07 2.95
C ILE A 11 -8.78 -16.80 3.44
N LYS A 12 -7.84 -17.71 3.18
CA LYS A 12 -6.43 -17.54 3.58
C LYS A 12 -5.81 -16.30 2.97
N GLN A 13 -6.01 -16.08 1.66
CA GLN A 13 -5.51 -14.90 0.96
C GLN A 13 -6.08 -13.60 1.54
N ASN A 14 -7.38 -13.57 1.83
CA ASN A 14 -8.03 -12.42 2.45
C ASN A 14 -7.48 -12.15 3.87
N GLN A 15 -7.22 -13.19 4.67
CA GLN A 15 -6.61 -13.05 5.98
C GLN A 15 -5.18 -12.51 5.90
N ILE A 16 -4.36 -13.00 4.96
CA ILE A 16 -3.00 -12.49 4.72
C ILE A 16 -3.07 -11.00 4.37
N LEU A 17 -3.92 -10.60 3.43
CA LEU A 17 -4.07 -9.21 3.02
C LEU A 17 -4.55 -8.32 4.17
N GLN A 18 -5.50 -8.78 4.97
CA GLN A 18 -5.96 -8.06 6.17
C GLN A 18 -4.83 -7.85 7.17
N ILE A 19 -3.94 -8.83 7.35
CA ILE A 19 -2.78 -8.71 8.22
C ILE A 19 -1.78 -7.72 7.64
N TRP A 20 -1.35 -7.89 6.39
CA TRP A 20 -0.30 -7.07 5.77
C TRP A 20 -0.66 -5.58 5.69
N PHE A 21 -1.93 -5.30 5.43
CA PHE A 21 -2.42 -3.93 5.23
C PHE A 21 -3.19 -3.37 6.41
N SER A 22 -3.15 -4.06 7.56
CA SER A 22 -3.74 -3.52 8.79
C SER A 22 -2.87 -2.41 9.37
N SER A 23 -3.51 -1.52 10.10
CA SER A 23 -2.82 -0.46 10.84
C SER A 23 -1.90 -0.98 11.96
N SER A 24 -2.09 -2.21 12.39
CA SER A 24 -1.27 -2.87 13.42
C SER A 24 -0.09 -3.65 12.85
N PHE A 25 0.06 -3.73 11.51
CA PHE A 25 1.19 -4.40 10.91
C PHE A 25 2.48 -3.58 11.12
N PRO A 26 3.52 -4.12 11.78
CA PRO A 26 4.58 -3.30 12.37
C PRO A 26 5.68 -2.92 11.36
N ILE A 27 5.32 -2.37 10.21
CA ILE A 27 6.27 -1.87 9.20
C ILE A 27 6.61 -0.39 9.35
N GLY A 28 5.89 0.35 10.19
CA GLY A 28 6.10 1.79 10.39
C GLY A 28 5.46 2.68 9.34
N SER A 29 4.53 2.18 8.52
CA SER A 29 3.85 2.95 7.46
C SER A 29 3.10 4.17 7.99
N PHE A 30 2.67 4.16 9.25
CA PHE A 30 2.05 5.31 9.91
C PHE A 30 2.98 6.50 10.13
N ALA A 31 4.28 6.34 9.99
CA ALA A 31 5.23 7.45 10.11
C ALA A 31 5.27 8.35 8.86
N TYR A 32 4.56 7.97 7.80
CA TYR A 32 4.67 8.64 6.50
C TYR A 32 3.31 9.14 6.01
N SER A 33 3.13 10.46 6.06
CA SER A 33 1.91 11.13 5.60
C SER A 33 1.85 11.40 4.10
N HIS A 34 2.89 11.01 3.35
CA HIS A 34 3.06 11.34 1.92
C HIS A 34 2.90 12.83 1.59
N GLY A 35 3.28 13.70 2.53
CA GLY A 35 3.18 15.15 2.39
C GLY A 35 1.81 15.75 2.72
N LEU A 36 0.81 14.93 3.02
CA LEU A 36 -0.55 15.42 3.31
C LEU A 36 -0.61 16.29 4.56
N GLU A 37 0.13 15.95 5.63
CA GLU A 37 0.20 16.80 6.83
C GLU A 37 0.70 18.20 6.50
N ALA A 38 1.81 18.31 5.75
CA ALA A 38 2.35 19.60 5.34
C ALA A 38 1.35 20.38 4.48
N MET A 39 0.60 19.71 3.60
CA MET A 39 -0.45 20.37 2.79
C MET A 39 -1.61 20.88 3.63
N ILE A 40 -1.95 20.18 4.71
CA ILE A 40 -3.00 20.60 5.66
C ILE A 40 -2.53 21.77 6.51
N ASP A 41 -1.34 21.66 7.10
CA ASP A 41 -0.76 22.71 7.95
C ASP A 41 -0.57 24.01 7.17
N ASN A 42 -0.16 23.92 5.91
CA ASN A 42 -0.05 25.06 4.99
C ASN A 42 -1.39 25.49 4.38
N LYS A 43 -2.53 24.89 4.78
CA LYS A 43 -3.87 25.24 4.32
C LYS A 43 -4.10 25.05 2.80
N TYR A 44 -3.32 24.19 2.14
CA TYR A 44 -3.59 23.76 0.77
C TYR A 44 -4.76 22.78 0.72
N ILE A 45 -4.91 21.95 1.75
CA ILE A 45 -6.07 21.07 1.94
C ILE A 45 -6.92 21.67 3.07
N LYS A 46 -8.16 22.04 2.75
CA LYS A 46 -9.09 22.72 3.68
C LYS A 46 -10.33 21.89 3.98
N ASP A 47 -10.74 21.06 3.04
CA ASP A 47 -11.96 20.27 3.12
C ASP A 47 -11.82 18.91 2.46
N GLU A 48 -12.89 18.12 2.53
CA GLU A 48 -12.99 16.79 1.91
C GLU A 48 -12.72 16.81 0.40
N LYS A 49 -13.17 17.86 -0.31
CA LYS A 49 -13.00 17.96 -1.77
C LYS A 49 -11.54 18.11 -2.16
N ASP A 50 -10.78 18.85 -1.37
CA ASP A 50 -9.34 19.04 -1.61
C ASP A 50 -8.59 17.72 -1.37
N ILE A 51 -8.97 16.94 -0.35
CA ILE A 51 -8.40 15.61 -0.11
C ILE A 51 -8.70 14.67 -1.28
N LEU A 52 -9.95 14.64 -1.76
CA LEU A 52 -10.35 13.81 -2.90
C LEU A 52 -9.54 14.16 -4.15
N LYS A 53 -9.31 15.44 -4.42
CA LYS A 53 -8.45 15.89 -5.53
C LYS A 53 -7.01 15.43 -5.32
N CYS A 54 -6.48 15.56 -4.11
CA CYS A 54 -5.12 15.13 -3.80
C CYS A 54 -4.94 13.63 -4.05
N ILE A 55 -5.87 12.79 -3.56
CA ILE A 55 -5.85 11.36 -3.79
C ILE A 55 -5.95 11.04 -5.28
N ASP A 56 -6.82 11.74 -6.02
CA ASP A 56 -6.98 11.57 -7.45
C ASP A 56 -5.68 11.89 -8.21
N VAL A 57 -4.99 12.96 -7.83
CA VAL A 57 -3.68 13.31 -8.40
C VAL A 57 -2.63 12.26 -8.06
N LEU A 58 -2.55 11.80 -6.81
CA LEU A 58 -1.58 10.78 -6.39
C LEU A 58 -1.82 9.45 -7.11
N THR A 59 -3.08 9.09 -7.36
CA THR A 59 -3.46 7.85 -8.02
C THR A 59 -3.22 7.89 -9.54
N ASN A 60 -3.41 9.04 -10.18
CA ASN A 60 -3.33 9.16 -11.64
C ASN A 60 -2.00 9.71 -12.15
N HIS A 61 -1.28 10.49 -11.33
CA HIS A 61 -0.08 11.23 -11.75
C HIS A 61 1.05 11.21 -10.72
N GLY A 62 0.82 10.67 -9.53
CA GLY A 62 1.76 10.73 -8.41
C GLY A 62 2.43 9.41 -8.08
N THR A 63 2.98 9.38 -6.86
CA THR A 63 3.75 8.24 -6.32
C THR A 63 2.94 6.96 -6.25
N LEU A 64 1.65 7.05 -5.96
CA LEU A 64 0.77 5.89 -5.85
C LEU A 64 0.58 5.19 -7.20
N LYS A 65 0.45 5.95 -8.30
CA LYS A 65 0.46 5.39 -9.65
C LYS A 65 1.73 4.59 -9.93
N ASN A 66 2.87 5.17 -9.57
CA ASN A 66 4.16 4.50 -9.78
C ASN A 66 4.25 3.22 -8.96
N ASP A 67 3.82 3.25 -7.70
CA ASP A 67 3.80 2.05 -6.86
C ASP A 67 2.91 0.95 -7.47
N PHE A 68 1.74 1.30 -8.01
CA PHE A 68 0.88 0.32 -8.70
C PHE A 68 1.55 -0.32 -9.91
N ILE A 69 2.27 0.47 -10.71
CA ILE A 69 3.03 -0.04 -11.86
C ILE A 69 4.14 -0.98 -11.36
N TYR A 70 4.90 -0.57 -10.36
CA TYR A 70 5.99 -1.39 -9.83
C TYR A 70 5.50 -2.69 -9.20
N ILE A 71 4.40 -2.66 -8.44
CA ILE A 71 3.78 -3.86 -7.88
C ILE A 71 3.34 -4.80 -9.01
N LYS A 72 2.67 -4.25 -10.06
CA LYS A 72 2.17 -5.04 -11.18
C LYS A 72 3.29 -5.73 -11.93
N GLU A 73 4.27 -4.98 -12.40
CA GLU A 73 5.38 -5.51 -13.17
C GLU A 73 6.19 -6.54 -12.36
N THR A 74 6.40 -6.27 -11.05
CA THR A 74 7.06 -7.23 -10.17
C THR A 74 6.23 -8.49 -9.96
N TYR A 75 4.92 -8.36 -9.84
CA TYR A 75 4.00 -9.48 -9.76
C TYR A 75 4.01 -10.33 -11.04
N GLU A 76 4.25 -9.71 -12.19
CA GLU A 76 4.44 -10.37 -13.48
C GLU A 76 5.85 -10.99 -13.68
N GLY A 77 6.76 -10.79 -12.70
CA GLY A 77 8.08 -11.42 -12.66
C GLY A 77 9.24 -10.53 -13.12
N TYR A 78 9.01 -9.23 -13.35
CA TYR A 78 10.09 -8.31 -13.74
C TYR A 78 10.89 -7.82 -12.53
N GLU A 79 12.21 -7.70 -12.70
CA GLU A 79 13.13 -7.19 -11.69
C GLU A 79 13.32 -5.67 -11.88
N LEU A 80 12.73 -4.87 -10.99
CA LEU A 80 12.64 -3.42 -11.14
C LEU A 80 13.20 -2.63 -9.95
N ASN A 81 13.78 -3.27 -8.95
CA ASN A 81 14.16 -2.59 -7.71
C ASN A 81 15.05 -1.37 -7.93
N ASP A 82 16.07 -1.50 -8.79
CA ASP A 82 16.99 -0.39 -9.07
C ASP A 82 16.28 0.79 -9.76
N ILE A 83 15.31 0.48 -10.63
CA ILE A 83 14.49 1.50 -11.30
C ILE A 83 13.62 2.23 -10.27
N VAL A 84 13.00 1.50 -9.35
CA VAL A 84 12.18 2.09 -8.27
C VAL A 84 13.01 3.03 -7.41
N LEU A 85 14.21 2.60 -7.02
CA LEU A 85 15.11 3.38 -6.19
C LEU A 85 15.66 4.62 -6.92
N ALA A 86 16.01 4.48 -8.20
CA ALA A 86 16.47 5.59 -9.04
C ALA A 86 15.38 6.64 -9.30
N ASN A 87 14.11 6.22 -9.35
CA ASN A 87 12.95 7.09 -9.57
C ASN A 87 12.37 7.68 -8.28
N ALA A 88 12.99 7.47 -7.11
CA ALA A 88 12.52 8.08 -5.89
C ALA A 88 12.55 9.61 -5.98
N ALA A 89 11.38 10.24 -5.85
CA ALA A 89 11.20 11.68 -6.06
C ALA A 89 11.97 12.56 -5.05
N SER A 90 12.35 12.01 -3.91
CA SER A 90 13.14 12.68 -2.88
C SER A 90 13.96 11.68 -2.07
N LYS A 91 14.92 12.19 -1.31
CA LYS A 91 15.73 11.39 -0.38
C LYS A 91 14.85 10.73 0.69
N GLU A 92 13.85 11.43 1.17
CA GLU A 92 12.87 10.94 2.15
C GLU A 92 12.10 9.75 1.58
N ARG A 93 11.60 9.87 0.34
CA ARG A 93 10.89 8.78 -0.33
C ARG A 93 11.78 7.57 -0.57
N TYR A 94 13.05 7.78 -0.89
CA TYR A 94 14.04 6.71 -1.03
C TYR A 94 14.20 5.93 0.29
N PHE A 95 14.44 6.64 1.41
CA PHE A 95 14.60 5.99 2.71
C PHE A 95 13.31 5.35 3.22
N GLU A 96 12.17 5.97 3.00
CA GLU A 96 10.86 5.43 3.33
C GLU A 96 10.65 4.06 2.69
N THR A 97 10.76 3.98 1.35
CA THR A 97 10.46 2.75 0.63
C THR A 97 11.39 1.60 1.00
N ILE A 98 12.68 1.87 1.26
CA ILE A 98 13.64 0.86 1.74
C ILE A 98 13.31 0.44 3.18
N SER A 99 13.01 1.38 4.07
CA SER A 99 12.68 1.08 5.47
C SER A 99 11.44 0.21 5.59
N LEU A 100 10.39 0.55 4.85
CA LEU A 100 9.16 -0.23 4.79
C LEU A 100 9.40 -1.62 4.20
N GLY A 101 10.15 -1.70 3.09
CA GLY A 101 10.51 -2.96 2.44
C GLY A 101 11.29 -3.88 3.38
N LYS A 102 12.29 -3.34 4.08
CA LYS A 102 13.09 -4.08 5.06
C LYS A 102 12.25 -4.63 6.20
N SER A 103 11.36 -3.79 6.77
CA SER A 103 10.48 -4.22 7.87
C SER A 103 9.51 -5.29 7.41
N PHE A 104 8.91 -5.12 6.22
CA PHE A 104 7.98 -6.07 5.62
C PHE A 104 8.67 -7.42 5.34
N SER A 105 9.83 -7.42 4.69
CA SER A 105 10.62 -8.62 4.38
C SER A 105 11.00 -9.40 5.65
N LYS A 106 11.41 -8.69 6.70
CA LYS A 106 11.74 -9.30 7.99
C LYS A 106 10.54 -10.07 8.56
N ILE A 107 9.36 -9.44 8.58
CA ILE A 107 8.15 -10.06 9.12
C ILE A 107 7.70 -11.25 8.25
N LEU A 108 7.78 -11.12 6.92
CA LEU A 108 7.47 -12.23 6.00
C LEU A 108 8.35 -13.45 6.28
N LYS A 109 9.66 -13.24 6.47
CA LYS A 109 10.59 -14.31 6.80
C LYS A 109 10.26 -14.96 8.14
N GLU A 110 10.04 -14.16 9.18
CA GLU A 110 9.81 -14.64 10.55
C GLU A 110 8.43 -15.33 10.68
N THR A 111 7.40 -14.87 9.95
CA THR A 111 6.02 -15.37 10.14
C THR A 111 5.64 -16.45 9.12
N TRP A 112 6.06 -16.31 7.87
CA TRP A 112 5.66 -17.20 6.78
C TRP A 112 6.83 -17.95 6.13
N GLY A 113 8.08 -17.75 6.59
CA GLY A 113 9.26 -18.41 6.04
C GLY A 113 9.63 -17.94 4.63
N PHE A 114 9.05 -16.85 4.15
CA PHE A 114 9.36 -16.30 2.83
C PHE A 114 10.49 -15.28 2.93
N ASP A 115 11.66 -15.66 2.42
CA ASP A 115 12.87 -14.84 2.46
C ASP A 115 13.02 -14.05 1.16
N LEU A 116 13.01 -12.74 1.26
CA LEU A 116 13.24 -11.82 0.16
C LEU A 116 14.70 -11.32 0.17
N GLU A 117 15.21 -10.93 -0.99
CA GLU A 117 16.53 -10.31 -1.09
C GLU A 117 16.60 -9.04 -0.23
N PRO A 118 17.80 -8.68 0.29
CA PRO A 118 17.94 -7.49 1.11
C PRO A 118 17.77 -6.20 0.29
N ASN A 119 17.33 -5.15 0.97
CA ASN A 119 17.23 -3.80 0.42
C ASN A 119 16.23 -3.63 -0.74
N LEU A 120 15.22 -4.47 -0.82
CA LEU A 120 14.13 -4.25 -1.75
C LEU A 120 13.24 -3.08 -1.28
N SER A 121 12.77 -2.30 -2.24
CA SER A 121 11.76 -1.28 -2.00
C SER A 121 10.41 -1.90 -1.67
N TYR A 122 9.57 -1.17 -0.94
CA TYR A 122 8.29 -1.70 -0.46
C TYR A 122 7.36 -2.21 -1.57
N PRO A 123 7.13 -1.50 -2.69
CA PRO A 123 6.28 -2.01 -3.77
C PRO A 123 6.84 -3.30 -4.39
N ILE A 124 8.17 -3.45 -4.48
CA ILE A 124 8.78 -4.68 -4.97
C ILE A 124 8.54 -5.85 -4.01
N CYS A 125 8.70 -5.63 -2.71
CA CYS A 125 8.37 -6.64 -1.70
C CYS A 125 6.91 -7.10 -1.80
N ILE A 126 5.97 -6.18 -1.99
CA ILE A 126 4.53 -6.46 -2.13
C ILE A 126 4.26 -7.28 -3.40
N GLY A 127 4.85 -6.91 -4.55
CA GLY A 127 4.70 -7.64 -5.80
C GLY A 127 5.22 -9.08 -5.71
N LYS A 128 6.47 -9.26 -5.21
CA LYS A 128 7.08 -10.59 -5.01
C LYS A 128 6.26 -11.45 -4.04
N ALA A 129 5.81 -10.89 -2.92
CA ALA A 129 5.01 -11.61 -1.94
C ALA A 129 3.62 -11.99 -2.50
N GLY A 130 2.96 -11.06 -3.21
CA GLY A 130 1.69 -11.33 -3.87
C GLY A 130 1.76 -12.52 -4.83
N LEU A 131 2.81 -12.56 -5.66
CA LEU A 131 3.07 -13.68 -6.58
C LEU A 131 3.34 -14.99 -5.84
N TYR A 132 4.22 -14.98 -4.83
CA TYR A 132 4.58 -16.16 -4.06
C TYR A 132 3.37 -16.78 -3.36
N PHE A 133 2.54 -15.97 -2.71
CA PHE A 133 1.33 -16.43 -2.01
C PHE A 133 0.13 -16.61 -2.93
N LYS A 134 0.32 -16.46 -4.26
CA LYS A 134 -0.74 -16.60 -5.29
C LYS A 134 -1.98 -15.75 -5.00
N ILE A 135 -1.76 -14.55 -4.45
CA ILE A 135 -2.84 -13.60 -4.17
C ILE A 135 -3.29 -12.99 -5.50
N PRO A 136 -4.57 -13.01 -5.86
CA PRO A 136 -5.05 -12.35 -7.08
C PRO A 136 -4.66 -10.88 -7.10
N PHE A 137 -4.12 -10.41 -8.24
CA PHE A 137 -3.54 -9.08 -8.36
C PHE A 137 -4.53 -7.96 -8.02
N ASP A 138 -5.77 -8.08 -8.46
CA ASP A 138 -6.86 -7.14 -8.18
C ASP A 138 -7.12 -6.99 -6.67
N LYS A 139 -7.10 -8.09 -5.93
CA LYS A 139 -7.20 -8.06 -4.47
C LYS A 139 -5.97 -7.39 -3.84
N LEU A 140 -4.78 -7.78 -4.26
CA LEU A 140 -3.52 -7.24 -3.74
C LEU A 140 -3.50 -5.71 -3.87
N ILE A 141 -3.80 -5.19 -5.06
CA ILE A 141 -3.77 -3.75 -5.32
C ILE A 141 -4.89 -3.01 -4.60
N THR A 142 -6.06 -3.63 -4.46
CA THR A 142 -7.18 -3.08 -3.70
C THR A 142 -6.80 -2.85 -2.24
N PHE A 143 -6.23 -3.84 -1.58
CA PHE A 143 -5.80 -3.73 -0.19
C PHE A 143 -4.62 -2.77 -0.01
N TYR A 144 -3.67 -2.75 -0.95
CA TYR A 144 -2.57 -1.78 -0.95
C TYR A 144 -3.11 -0.34 -1.00
N PHE A 145 -4.03 -0.06 -1.92
CA PHE A 145 -4.66 1.24 -2.03
C PHE A 145 -5.49 1.61 -0.79
N GLN A 146 -6.26 0.66 -0.24
CA GLN A 146 -7.01 0.88 1.00
C GLN A 146 -6.10 1.29 2.16
N SER A 147 -4.95 0.62 2.32
CA SER A 147 -3.99 0.96 3.37
C SER A 147 -3.39 2.34 3.17
N PHE A 148 -3.07 2.71 1.92
CA PHE A 148 -2.61 4.04 1.58
C PHE A 148 -3.63 5.12 1.94
N ILE A 149 -4.88 4.95 1.52
CA ILE A 149 -5.96 5.88 1.87
C ILE A 149 -6.16 5.96 3.37
N TYR A 150 -6.16 4.82 4.07
CA TYR A 150 -6.30 4.77 5.52
C TYR A 150 -5.18 5.57 6.20
N ASN A 151 -3.93 5.32 5.83
CA ASN A 151 -2.78 6.03 6.37
C ASN A 151 -2.86 7.54 6.08
N ALA A 152 -3.23 7.90 4.84
CA ALA A 152 -3.39 9.29 4.44
C ALA A 152 -4.47 10.06 5.22
N LEU A 153 -5.56 9.37 5.59
CA LEU A 153 -6.72 9.99 6.24
C LEU A 153 -6.64 10.01 7.77
N PHE A 154 -6.00 9.02 8.36
CA PHE A 154 -5.94 8.83 9.82
C PHE A 154 -4.58 9.19 10.40
N PHE A 155 -3.66 9.69 9.56
CA PHE A 155 -2.39 10.20 10.02
C PHE A 155 -2.59 11.58 10.67
N GLY A 156 -2.14 11.71 11.93
CA GLY A 156 -2.23 12.98 12.66
C GLY A 156 -3.29 12.99 13.76
N LYS A 157 -3.17 14.00 14.64
CA LYS A 157 -3.96 14.14 15.88
C LYS A 157 -5.46 14.45 15.67
N LYS A 158 -5.89 14.63 14.42
CA LYS A 158 -7.30 14.86 14.07
C LYS A 158 -7.67 14.02 12.84
N PRO A 159 -8.69 13.17 12.90
CA PRO A 159 -9.21 12.53 11.71
C PRO A 159 -9.71 13.63 10.75
N LEU A 160 -9.07 13.70 9.58
CA LEU A 160 -9.33 14.74 8.58
C LEU A 160 -10.66 14.56 7.87
N LEU A 161 -11.23 13.37 7.96
CA LEU A 161 -12.46 13.02 7.26
C LEU A 161 -13.44 12.26 8.15
N ALA A 162 -14.72 12.49 7.89
CA ALA A 162 -15.76 11.65 8.44
C ALA A 162 -15.61 10.21 7.90
N PRO A 163 -15.94 9.17 8.69
CA PRO A 163 -15.94 7.78 8.21
C PRO A 163 -16.73 7.57 6.92
N SER A 164 -17.78 8.35 6.68
CA SER A 164 -18.56 8.34 5.45
C SER A 164 -17.76 8.67 4.20
N THR A 165 -16.71 9.47 4.31
CA THR A 165 -15.84 9.84 3.17
C THR A 165 -14.93 8.68 2.77
N PHE A 166 -14.44 7.93 3.75
CA PHE A 166 -13.69 6.69 3.46
C PHE A 166 -14.53 5.71 2.64
N TYR A 167 -15.80 5.51 3.01
CA TYR A 167 -16.71 4.64 2.25
C TYR A 167 -17.00 5.17 0.83
N ARG A 168 -17.11 6.50 0.65
CA ARG A 168 -17.29 7.08 -0.69
C ARG A 168 -16.07 6.87 -1.57
N LEU A 169 -14.87 6.98 -1.03
CA LEU A 169 -13.62 6.69 -1.74
C LEU A 169 -13.55 5.22 -2.15
N GLN A 170 -13.84 4.31 -1.23
CA GLN A 170 -13.90 2.89 -1.55
C GLN A 170 -14.89 2.61 -2.68
N LYS A 171 -16.10 3.18 -2.61
CA LYS A 171 -17.10 3.03 -3.66
C LYS A 171 -16.64 3.60 -5.00
N LYS A 172 -15.96 4.75 -5.03
CA LYS A 172 -15.47 5.39 -6.26
C LYS A 172 -14.40 4.55 -6.99
N TYR A 173 -13.53 3.89 -6.24
CA TYR A 173 -12.35 3.23 -6.81
C TYR A 173 -12.40 1.70 -6.82
N PHE A 174 -13.31 1.07 -6.07
CA PHE A 174 -13.35 -0.39 -5.89
C PHE A 174 -14.69 -1.06 -6.14
N VAL A 175 -15.77 -0.32 -6.26
CA VAL A 175 -17.12 -0.86 -6.51
C VAL A 175 -17.60 -0.28 -7.82
N SER A 176 -17.15 -0.87 -8.93
CA SER A 176 -17.78 -0.73 -10.25
C SER A 176 -18.65 -1.93 -10.54
#